data_bb785d83478fcf0f938ceaaf43c7e900
#
_entry.id   bb785d83478fcf0f938ceaaf43c7e900
#
_cell.length_a   1.000
_cell.length_b   1.000
_cell.length_c   1.000
_cell.angle_alpha   90.00
_cell.angle_beta   90.00
_cell.angle_gamma   90.00
#
_symmetry.space_group_name_H-M   'P 1'
#
loop_
_entity.id
_entity.type
_entity.pdbx_description
1 polymer ?
#
loop_
_entity_poly.entity_id
_entity_poly.type
_entity_poly.pdbx_seq_one_letter_code
_entity_poly.pdbx_strand_id
1 'polypeptide(L)'
;MARLDAMEKTHQEETFQMKEEISTLQKENEHLREENRLLREDNARMKSILSNDSSNTSLPPSSDQKGGRPANTYNSREKTGKKSGGQKGHKGTTLTKADVEENLRNGKYCHRIREIGKERGGDYTVKYVLDLEVVPVITELRIYRGKEGTAAIGEEYRSDVCYGEQVKALAVMLYGEGVMSISRITSQLNDLGGGSLKLSEGSVYGFCRKFAQKEERDVKCLEERLLNQEVVSTDATVVTLNGEQSFIRNFSIRDTVLYEGMEEKSLKALGEIEFLKKYTGILIHDHETAMYHFGTGHGECNVHLLRYLKKNTEETGNSWSGKMSGLLTGINRARKEAVERGEKNFQPEEVRKYKEEYREVLREGREENKKTEHKYAKEEEKKLLNRLGKYEKNHLLFAEDFRVPFDDNMSERDLRKAKNRQKMSGGFRKGSGQKMYCVILSILETLKRRGMPLLENIRTVFREKTPALF
;
A
#
# COMPACT_ATOMS: atom_id res chain seq x y z
N MET A 1 -79.55 -18.66 49.34
CA MET A 1 -79.57 -18.25 47.92
C MET A 1 -78.92 -16.91 47.73
N ALA A 2 -79.37 -15.75 48.25
CA ALA A 2 -78.80 -14.42 47.99
C ALA A 2 -77.30 -14.25 48.28
N ARG A 3 -76.70 -15.04 49.21
CA ARG A 3 -75.28 -14.99 49.56
C ARG A 3 -74.39 -15.77 48.55
N LEU A 4 -74.92 -16.84 47.97
CA LEU A 4 -74.31 -17.62 46.92
C LEU A 4 -74.29 -16.81 45.59
N ASP A 5 -75.43 -16.18 45.24
CA ASP A 5 -75.51 -15.36 44.02
C ASP A 5 -74.56 -14.14 44.06
N ALA A 6 -74.35 -13.53 45.25
CA ALA A 6 -73.39 -12.44 45.43
C ALA A 6 -71.96 -12.93 45.29
N MET A 7 -71.63 -14.13 45.80
CA MET A 7 -70.24 -14.71 45.63
C MET A 7 -69.98 -15.10 44.20
N GLU A 8 -70.95 -15.66 43.47
CA GLU A 8 -70.84 -15.99 42.04
C GLU A 8 -70.61 -14.72 41.20
N LYS A 9 -71.30 -13.65 41.49
CA LYS A 9 -71.16 -12.37 40.80
C LYS A 9 -69.79 -11.78 41.05
N THR A 10 -69.32 -11.77 42.30
CA THR A 10 -67.96 -11.29 42.63
C THR A 10 -66.91 -12.14 41.93
N HIS A 11 -67.03 -13.45 41.89
CA HIS A 11 -66.10 -14.34 41.19
C HIS A 11 -66.14 -14.16 39.69
N GLN A 12 -67.25 -13.86 39.07
CA GLN A 12 -67.33 -13.52 37.65
C GLN A 12 -66.65 -12.19 37.33
N GLU A 13 -66.83 -11.18 38.17
CA GLU A 13 -66.15 -9.88 38.03
C GLU A 13 -64.61 -10.02 38.16
N GLU A 14 -64.14 -10.75 39.18
CA GLU A 14 -62.74 -11.06 39.34
C GLU A 14 -62.16 -11.84 38.16
N THR A 15 -62.90 -12.84 37.67
CA THR A 15 -62.46 -13.61 36.50
C THR A 15 -62.43 -12.77 35.23
N PHE A 16 -63.33 -11.83 35.07
CA PHE A 16 -63.29 -10.87 33.95
C PHE A 16 -62.05 -9.92 34.02
N GLN A 17 -61.83 -9.35 35.21
CA GLN A 17 -60.67 -8.48 35.44
C GLN A 17 -59.33 -9.21 35.18
N MET A 18 -59.20 -10.45 35.68
CA MET A 18 -58.04 -11.28 35.41
C MET A 18 -57.83 -11.55 33.90
N LYS A 19 -58.89 -11.79 33.16
CA LYS A 19 -58.82 -11.99 31.70
C LYS A 19 -58.36 -10.72 30.96
N GLU A 20 -58.79 -9.53 31.35
CA GLU A 20 -58.34 -8.27 30.79
C GLU A 20 -56.86 -8.00 31.11
N GLU A 21 -56.45 -8.28 32.37
CA GLU A 21 -55.07 -8.16 32.79
C GLU A 21 -54.15 -9.12 32.01
N ILE A 22 -54.54 -10.37 31.86
CA ILE A 22 -53.82 -11.36 31.04
C ILE A 22 -53.69 -10.89 29.60
N SER A 23 -54.76 -10.35 29.00
CA SER A 23 -54.73 -9.83 27.63
C SER A 23 -53.76 -8.64 27.48
N THR A 24 -53.74 -7.76 28.49
CA THR A 24 -52.85 -6.60 28.52
C THR A 24 -51.39 -7.04 28.66
N LEU A 25 -51.09 -7.95 29.59
CA LEU A 25 -49.77 -8.52 29.80
C LEU A 25 -49.27 -9.30 28.59
N GLN A 26 -50.15 -9.99 27.88
CA GLN A 26 -49.77 -10.65 26.62
C GLN A 26 -49.32 -9.66 25.54
N LYS A 27 -50.07 -8.56 25.36
CA LYS A 27 -49.68 -7.50 24.40
C LYS A 27 -48.35 -6.82 24.77
N GLU A 28 -48.17 -6.55 26.06
CA GLU A 28 -46.91 -5.98 26.56
C GLU A 28 -45.73 -6.94 26.35
N ASN A 29 -45.95 -8.24 26.59
CA ASN A 29 -44.96 -9.29 26.35
C ASN A 29 -44.58 -9.40 24.88
N GLU A 30 -45.55 -9.30 23.97
CA GLU A 30 -45.27 -9.26 22.52
C GLU A 30 -44.48 -8.03 22.14
N HIS A 31 -44.83 -6.85 22.65
CA HIS A 31 -44.09 -5.61 22.44
C HIS A 31 -42.63 -5.71 22.94
N LEU A 32 -42.44 -6.17 24.18
CA LEU A 32 -41.10 -6.36 24.76
C LEU A 32 -40.27 -7.40 24.02
N ARG A 33 -40.89 -8.45 23.50
CA ARG A 33 -40.17 -9.43 22.64
C ARG A 33 -39.69 -8.82 21.35
N GLU A 34 -40.49 -7.97 20.70
CA GLU A 34 -40.10 -7.29 19.47
C GLU A 34 -39.01 -6.25 19.75
N GLU A 35 -39.11 -5.46 20.81
CA GLU A 35 -38.09 -4.52 21.23
C GLU A 35 -36.74 -5.23 21.55
N ASN A 36 -36.77 -6.33 22.28
CA ASN A 36 -35.61 -7.16 22.55
C ASN A 36 -34.99 -7.73 21.26
N ARG A 37 -35.82 -8.08 20.28
CA ARG A 37 -35.34 -8.54 18.99
C ARG A 37 -34.57 -7.42 18.25
N LEU A 38 -35.14 -6.22 18.21
CA LEU A 38 -34.50 -5.04 17.58
C LEU A 38 -33.20 -4.67 18.29
N LEU A 39 -33.19 -4.65 19.62
CA LEU A 39 -31.96 -4.37 20.39
C LEU A 39 -30.86 -5.42 20.17
N ARG A 40 -31.20 -6.68 20.01
CA ARG A 40 -30.23 -7.73 19.68
C ARG A 40 -29.64 -7.54 18.28
N GLU A 41 -30.44 -7.16 17.29
CA GLU A 41 -29.99 -6.84 15.94
C GLU A 41 -29.04 -5.62 15.94
N ASP A 42 -29.38 -4.55 16.64
CA ASP A 42 -28.52 -3.36 16.76
C ASP A 42 -27.20 -3.67 17.49
N ASN A 43 -27.25 -4.48 18.56
CA ASN A 43 -26.06 -4.94 19.25
C ASN A 43 -25.14 -5.79 18.35
N ALA A 44 -25.71 -6.68 17.54
CA ALA A 44 -24.96 -7.49 16.58
C ALA A 44 -24.27 -6.59 15.54
N ARG A 45 -25.00 -5.61 15.01
CA ARG A 45 -24.49 -4.61 14.06
C ARG A 45 -23.34 -3.78 14.67
N MET A 46 -23.53 -3.25 15.89
CA MET A 46 -22.49 -2.46 16.56
C MET A 46 -21.24 -3.28 16.86
N LYS A 47 -21.40 -4.52 17.31
CA LYS A 47 -20.26 -5.45 17.52
C LYS A 47 -19.51 -5.70 16.25
N SER A 48 -20.17 -5.92 15.10
CA SER A 48 -19.54 -6.09 13.80
C SER A 48 -18.71 -4.86 13.42
N ILE A 49 -19.26 -3.65 13.59
CA ILE A 49 -18.55 -2.40 13.29
C ILE A 49 -17.33 -2.21 14.21
N LEU A 50 -17.46 -2.45 15.50
CA LEU A 50 -16.40 -2.30 16.49
C LEU A 50 -15.29 -3.34 16.34
N SER A 51 -15.60 -4.53 15.83
CA SER A 51 -14.62 -5.60 15.60
C SER A 51 -13.85 -5.45 14.29
N ASN A 52 -14.16 -4.44 13.48
CA ASN A 52 -13.46 -4.18 12.22
C ASN A 52 -12.02 -3.73 12.47
N ASP A 53 -11.07 -4.45 11.86
CA ASP A 53 -9.64 -4.12 11.87
C ASP A 53 -8.98 -4.50 10.53
N SER A 54 -7.67 -4.30 10.45
CA SER A 54 -6.89 -4.62 9.24
C SER A 54 -6.79 -6.12 8.94
N SER A 55 -7.19 -6.98 9.86
CA SER A 55 -7.14 -8.44 9.68
C SER A 55 -8.41 -9.02 9.06
N ASN A 56 -9.53 -8.31 9.15
CA ASN A 56 -10.84 -8.76 8.70
C ASN A 56 -11.55 -7.77 7.75
N THR A 57 -10.92 -6.65 7.44
CA THR A 57 -11.43 -5.65 6.49
C THR A 57 -10.30 -5.11 5.61
N SER A 58 -10.62 -4.20 4.69
CA SER A 58 -9.64 -3.44 3.89
C SER A 58 -9.05 -2.23 4.65
N LEU A 59 -9.35 -2.05 5.93
CA LEU A 59 -8.80 -0.96 6.72
C LEU A 59 -7.28 -1.12 6.87
N PRO A 60 -6.52 -0.02 6.82
CA PRO A 60 -5.08 -0.09 7.01
C PRO A 60 -4.74 -0.41 8.49
N PRO A 61 -3.60 -1.09 8.77
CA PRO A 61 -3.18 -1.38 10.14
C PRO A 61 -3.05 -0.16 11.06
N SER A 62 -2.94 1.03 10.47
CA SER A 62 -2.90 2.30 11.22
C SER A 62 -4.24 2.73 11.81
N SER A 63 -5.34 2.15 11.37
CA SER A 63 -6.69 2.35 11.94
C SER A 63 -7.04 1.37 13.04
N ASP A 64 -6.23 0.33 13.27
CA ASP A 64 -6.45 -0.62 14.35
C ASP A 64 -6.30 0.10 15.70
N GLN A 65 -7.21 -0.20 16.63
CA GLN A 65 -7.14 0.35 17.99
C GLN A 65 -5.83 -0.11 18.66
N LYS A 66 -5.14 0.81 19.31
CA LYS A 66 -3.91 0.53 20.06
C LYS A 66 -4.20 -0.41 21.25
N GLY A 67 -3.93 -1.68 21.10
CA GLY A 67 -4.07 -2.64 22.17
C GLY A 67 -3.82 -4.07 21.70
N GLY A 68 -2.57 -4.52 21.80
CA GLY A 68 -2.18 -5.94 21.93
C GLY A 68 -2.71 -6.97 20.93
N ARG A 69 -3.23 -6.58 19.77
CA ARG A 69 -3.72 -7.54 18.78
C ARG A 69 -2.55 -8.20 18.04
N PRO A 70 -2.62 -9.52 17.81
CA PRO A 70 -1.58 -10.22 17.08
C PRO A 70 -1.43 -9.61 15.68
N ALA A 71 -0.19 -9.47 15.22
CA ALA A 71 0.12 -9.00 13.87
C ALA A 71 -0.74 -9.75 12.85
N ASN A 72 -1.28 -9.02 11.86
CA ASN A 72 -2.10 -9.57 10.80
C ASN A 72 -1.41 -10.79 10.17
N THR A 73 -1.95 -11.98 10.42
CA THR A 73 -1.42 -13.26 9.90
C THR A 73 -1.98 -13.60 8.54
N TYR A 74 -2.96 -12.85 8.03
CA TYR A 74 -3.53 -13.00 6.69
C TYR A 74 -2.71 -12.21 5.67
N ASN A 75 -1.52 -12.68 5.44
CA ASN A 75 -0.72 -12.35 4.28
C ASN A 75 -0.43 -13.68 3.55
N SER A 76 -0.06 -13.62 2.28
CA SER A 76 0.31 -14.80 1.48
C SER A 76 1.56 -15.53 1.98
N ARG A 77 2.09 -15.19 3.16
CA ARG A 77 3.27 -15.80 3.77
C ARG A 77 2.85 -16.91 4.72
N GLU A 78 3.25 -18.12 4.44
CA GLU A 78 3.14 -19.24 5.34
C GLU A 78 4.09 -19.07 6.53
N LYS A 79 3.65 -19.50 7.72
CA LYS A 79 4.53 -19.56 8.89
C LYS A 79 5.55 -20.69 8.65
N THR A 80 6.78 -20.33 8.37
CA THR A 80 7.86 -21.29 8.10
C THR A 80 8.40 -21.98 9.34
N GLY A 81 7.89 -21.67 10.54
CA GLY A 81 8.42 -22.19 11.82
C GLY A 81 9.84 -21.71 12.17
N LYS A 82 10.46 -20.92 11.28
CA LYS A 82 11.82 -20.39 11.48
C LYS A 82 11.80 -19.22 12.47
N LYS A 83 12.82 -19.15 13.34
CA LYS A 83 12.99 -18.02 14.27
C LYS A 83 13.20 -16.71 13.49
N SER A 84 12.74 -15.58 14.05
CA SER A 84 13.04 -14.26 13.49
C SER A 84 14.55 -13.98 13.52
N GLY A 85 15.10 -13.42 12.45
CA GLY A 85 16.51 -13.11 12.31
C GLY A 85 17.19 -13.90 11.19
N GLY A 86 18.52 -13.78 11.10
CA GLY A 86 19.33 -14.49 10.11
C GLY A 86 19.26 -15.99 10.30
N GLN A 87 18.92 -16.73 9.26
CA GLN A 87 18.86 -18.19 9.26
C GLN A 87 20.27 -18.77 9.09
N LYS A 88 20.47 -20.04 9.53
CA LYS A 88 21.74 -20.74 9.33
C LYS A 88 22.12 -20.73 7.83
N GLY A 89 23.31 -20.24 7.50
CA GLY A 89 23.78 -20.06 6.13
C GLY A 89 23.47 -18.69 5.51
N HIS A 90 22.79 -17.79 6.23
CA HIS A 90 22.64 -16.40 5.78
C HIS A 90 24.00 -15.70 5.79
N LYS A 91 24.47 -15.28 4.62
CA LYS A 91 25.67 -14.44 4.51
C LYS A 91 25.32 -13.04 5.01
N GLY A 92 25.99 -12.61 6.09
CA GLY A 92 25.86 -11.24 6.57
C GLY A 92 26.31 -10.24 5.50
N THR A 93 25.67 -9.07 5.48
CA THR A 93 26.07 -7.95 4.59
C THR A 93 27.02 -6.98 5.28
N THR A 94 27.58 -7.36 6.43
CA THR A 94 28.51 -6.53 7.18
C THR A 94 29.83 -6.43 6.44
N LEU A 95 30.35 -5.20 6.33
CA LEU A 95 31.63 -4.91 5.71
C LEU A 95 32.76 -5.65 6.41
N THR A 96 33.53 -6.45 5.69
CA THR A 96 34.67 -7.19 6.23
C THR A 96 35.99 -6.43 6.07
N LYS A 97 37.03 -6.86 6.79
CA LYS A 97 38.37 -6.29 6.62
C LYS A 97 38.87 -6.43 5.19
N ALA A 98 38.64 -7.56 4.53
CA ALA A 98 39.00 -7.80 3.14
C ALA A 98 38.29 -6.83 2.18
N ASP A 99 36.97 -6.58 2.39
CA ASP A 99 36.22 -5.62 1.57
C ASP A 99 36.79 -4.19 1.70
N VAL A 100 37.18 -3.80 2.93
CA VAL A 100 37.78 -2.48 3.18
C VAL A 100 39.13 -2.37 2.45
N GLU A 101 40.00 -3.37 2.55
CA GLU A 101 41.32 -3.39 1.91
C GLU A 101 41.21 -3.39 0.38
N GLU A 102 40.23 -4.12 -0.17
CA GLU A 102 39.93 -4.08 -1.60
C GLU A 102 39.44 -2.70 -2.05
N ASN A 103 38.50 -2.12 -1.33
CA ASN A 103 37.95 -0.80 -1.63
C ASN A 103 38.99 0.32 -1.49
N LEU A 104 39.95 0.20 -0.54
CA LEU A 104 41.10 1.10 -0.44
C LEU A 104 42.00 0.99 -1.67
N ARG A 105 42.36 -0.22 -2.11
CA ARG A 105 43.14 -0.45 -3.32
C ARG A 105 42.48 0.12 -4.57
N ASN A 106 41.15 0.05 -4.62
CA ASN A 106 40.34 0.59 -5.72
C ASN A 106 40.08 2.12 -5.61
N GLY A 107 40.66 2.80 -4.63
CA GLY A 107 40.54 4.26 -4.45
C GLY A 107 39.11 4.74 -4.07
N LYS A 108 38.28 3.86 -3.53
CA LYS A 108 36.89 4.19 -3.15
C LYS A 108 36.79 5.03 -1.86
N TYR A 109 37.88 5.05 -1.05
CA TYR A 109 37.89 5.74 0.24
C TYR A 109 39.02 6.78 0.29
N CYS A 110 38.76 7.90 0.96
CA CYS A 110 39.81 8.79 1.42
C CYS A 110 40.49 8.10 2.62
N HIS A 111 41.75 7.69 2.46
CA HIS A 111 42.49 6.95 3.47
C HIS A 111 43.28 7.90 4.39
N ARG A 112 43.06 7.77 5.69
CA ARG A 112 43.81 8.47 6.72
C ARG A 112 44.38 7.45 7.69
N ILE A 113 45.66 7.65 8.10
CA ILE A 113 46.33 6.83 9.10
C ILE A 113 46.33 7.59 10.43
N ARG A 114 45.85 6.97 11.49
CA ARG A 114 45.95 7.49 12.84
C ARG A 114 46.64 6.45 13.72
N GLU A 115 47.79 6.81 14.26
CA GLU A 115 48.54 5.98 15.20
C GLU A 115 48.05 6.19 16.63
N ILE A 116 47.81 5.08 17.35
CA ILE A 116 47.34 5.09 18.74
C ILE A 116 48.32 4.25 19.56
N GLY A 117 48.96 4.85 20.56
CA GLY A 117 49.91 4.21 21.47
C GLY A 117 51.01 5.15 21.92
N LYS A 118 51.80 4.75 22.95
CA LYS A 118 52.86 5.58 23.53
C LYS A 118 54.22 5.34 22.89
N GLU A 119 54.42 4.16 22.30
CA GLU A 119 55.74 3.79 21.70
C GLU A 119 55.58 3.45 20.23
N ARG A 120 56.38 4.14 19.39
CA ARG A 120 56.47 3.88 17.96
C ARG A 120 57.61 2.90 17.74
N GLY A 121 57.35 1.72 17.16
CA GLY A 121 58.44 0.80 16.78
C GLY A 121 58.21 -0.67 17.14
N GLY A 122 57.02 -1.09 17.54
CA GLY A 122 56.62 -2.48 17.73
C GLY A 122 55.60 -2.98 16.76
N ASP A 123 55.17 -4.24 16.89
CA ASP A 123 54.09 -4.82 16.11
C ASP A 123 52.79 -4.07 16.39
N TYR A 124 52.02 -3.77 15.31
CA TYR A 124 50.75 -3.09 15.40
C TYR A 124 49.60 -3.90 14.79
N THR A 125 48.44 -3.72 15.34
CA THR A 125 47.19 -4.32 14.81
C THR A 125 46.39 -3.25 14.05
N VAL A 126 46.04 -3.53 12.80
CA VAL A 126 45.21 -2.63 12.01
C VAL A 126 43.74 -2.85 12.31
N LYS A 127 43.05 -1.77 12.69
CA LYS A 127 41.60 -1.67 12.75
C LYS A 127 41.14 -0.55 11.81
N TYR A 128 40.08 -0.79 11.05
CA TYR A 128 39.53 0.21 10.16
C TYR A 128 38.29 0.82 10.79
N VAL A 129 38.18 2.14 10.73
CA VAL A 129 36.98 2.93 11.08
C VAL A 129 36.53 3.60 9.82
N LEU A 130 35.33 3.26 9.35
CA LEU A 130 34.68 3.90 8.20
C LEU A 130 33.77 5.01 8.72
N ASP A 131 33.98 6.22 8.21
CA ASP A 131 33.18 7.41 8.57
C ASP A 131 32.77 8.19 7.33
N LEU A 132 31.84 9.12 7.49
CA LEU A 132 31.36 10.02 6.43
C LEU A 132 31.55 11.47 6.88
N GLU A 133 32.39 12.22 6.17
CA GLU A 133 32.55 13.65 6.37
C GLU A 133 31.79 14.43 5.30
N VAL A 134 30.97 15.39 5.72
CA VAL A 134 30.28 16.33 4.84
C VAL A 134 31.02 17.66 4.86
N VAL A 135 31.59 18.04 3.73
CA VAL A 135 32.38 19.29 3.60
C VAL A 135 31.71 20.17 2.53
N PRO A 136 31.33 21.43 2.88
CA PRO A 136 30.90 22.40 1.88
C PRO A 136 32.03 22.68 0.85
N VAL A 137 31.70 22.62 -0.44
CA VAL A 137 32.65 22.87 -1.54
C VAL A 137 32.17 24.06 -2.35
N ILE A 138 33.05 25.05 -2.58
CA ILE A 138 32.80 26.17 -3.47
C ILE A 138 33.62 25.98 -4.73
N THR A 139 32.96 26.05 -5.90
CA THR A 139 33.61 26.06 -7.20
C THR A 139 33.44 27.43 -7.83
N GLU A 140 34.53 28.14 -8.04
CA GLU A 140 34.56 29.41 -8.77
C GLU A 140 34.50 29.13 -10.27
N LEU A 141 33.44 29.56 -10.93
CA LEU A 141 33.25 29.44 -12.38
C LEU A 141 33.66 30.74 -13.05
N ARG A 142 34.77 30.72 -13.80
CA ARG A 142 35.25 31.85 -14.61
C ARG A 142 34.71 31.71 -16.03
N ILE A 143 33.67 32.48 -16.36
CA ILE A 143 33.03 32.47 -17.68
C ILE A 143 33.64 33.58 -18.53
N TYR A 144 34.50 33.22 -19.45
CA TYR A 144 35.17 34.16 -20.34
C TYR A 144 34.24 34.57 -21.50
N ARG A 145 34.13 35.89 -21.73
CA ARG A 145 33.47 36.42 -22.92
C ARG A 145 34.40 36.24 -24.10
N GLY A 146 33.93 35.60 -25.18
CA GLY A 146 34.71 35.48 -26.41
C GLY A 146 35.00 36.86 -27.04
N LYS A 147 35.89 36.92 -28.07
CA LYS A 147 36.26 38.16 -28.77
C LYS A 147 35.06 38.97 -29.31
N GLU A 148 33.91 38.33 -29.51
CA GLU A 148 32.64 38.97 -29.96
C GLU A 148 31.69 39.38 -28.85
N GLY A 149 32.08 39.29 -27.59
CA GLY A 149 31.38 39.88 -26.44
C GLY A 149 30.11 39.14 -25.94
N THR A 150 29.73 38.02 -26.53
CA THR A 150 28.48 37.29 -26.20
C THR A 150 28.78 35.83 -25.82
N ALA A 151 29.33 35.60 -24.62
CA ALA A 151 29.24 34.28 -24.04
C ALA A 151 27.79 34.07 -23.54
N ALA A 152 27.07 33.12 -24.10
CA ALA A 152 25.75 32.71 -23.58
C ALA A 152 25.96 32.05 -22.21
N ILE A 153 25.64 32.77 -21.13
CA ILE A 153 25.63 32.19 -19.77
C ILE A 153 24.43 31.29 -19.70
N GLY A 154 24.63 30.00 -19.39
CA GLY A 154 23.57 29.05 -19.21
C GLY A 154 22.55 29.51 -18.13
N GLU A 155 21.27 29.14 -18.28
CA GLU A 155 20.23 29.53 -17.34
C GLU A 155 20.52 29.14 -15.89
N GLU A 156 21.29 28.06 -15.71
CA GLU A 156 21.72 27.56 -14.40
C GLU A 156 22.67 28.48 -13.66
N TYR A 157 23.38 29.40 -14.39
CA TYR A 157 24.37 30.32 -13.86
C TYR A 157 23.96 31.81 -13.95
N ARG A 158 22.62 32.08 -14.06
CA ARG A 158 22.13 33.46 -14.11
C ARG A 158 22.32 34.24 -12.80
N SER A 159 22.35 33.52 -11.66
CA SER A 159 22.64 34.12 -10.36
C SER A 159 24.16 34.00 -10.06
N ASP A 160 24.70 34.99 -9.36
CA ASP A 160 26.09 34.98 -8.94
C ASP A 160 26.45 33.79 -8.03
N VAL A 161 25.48 33.31 -7.26
CA VAL A 161 25.60 32.12 -6.41
C VAL A 161 24.55 31.09 -6.79
N CYS A 162 25.01 29.90 -7.16
CA CYS A 162 24.15 28.78 -7.53
C CYS A 162 24.45 27.54 -6.67
N TYR A 163 23.44 26.73 -6.39
CA TYR A 163 23.65 25.45 -5.72
C TYR A 163 24.02 24.37 -6.73
N GLY A 164 25.01 23.54 -6.37
CA GLY A 164 25.48 22.43 -7.19
C GLY A 164 24.50 21.27 -7.26
N GLU A 165 24.78 20.34 -8.19
CA GLU A 165 23.95 19.14 -8.41
C GLU A 165 23.84 18.24 -7.19
N GLN A 166 24.89 18.17 -6.35
CA GLN A 166 24.90 17.33 -5.14
C GLN A 166 23.85 17.77 -4.12
N VAL A 167 23.76 19.07 -3.84
CA VAL A 167 22.76 19.65 -2.92
C VAL A 167 21.35 19.45 -3.46
N LYS A 168 21.17 19.67 -4.77
CA LYS A 168 19.86 19.48 -5.45
C LYS A 168 19.43 18.03 -5.41
N ALA A 169 20.33 17.10 -5.72
CA ALA A 169 20.06 15.67 -5.72
C ALA A 169 19.72 15.15 -4.32
N LEU A 170 20.45 15.59 -3.30
CA LEU A 170 20.18 15.22 -1.91
C LEU A 170 18.82 15.73 -1.46
N ALA A 171 18.45 16.97 -1.84
CA ALA A 171 17.12 17.52 -1.54
C ALA A 171 15.99 16.67 -2.17
N VAL A 172 16.11 16.29 -3.44
CA VAL A 172 15.13 15.43 -4.13
C VAL A 172 15.06 14.04 -3.49
N MET A 173 16.21 13.45 -3.17
CA MET A 173 16.28 12.14 -2.53
C MET A 173 15.59 12.16 -1.15
N LEU A 174 15.84 13.16 -0.32
CA LEU A 174 15.20 13.32 0.99
C LEU A 174 13.69 13.58 0.87
N TYR A 175 13.27 14.29 -0.18
CA TYR A 175 11.86 14.57 -0.44
C TYR A 175 11.09 13.30 -0.84
N GLY A 176 11.61 12.52 -1.77
CA GLY A 176 10.95 11.31 -2.29
C GLY A 176 11.20 10.08 -1.43
N GLU A 177 12.48 9.70 -1.21
CA GLU A 177 12.86 8.51 -0.45
C GLU A 177 12.73 8.70 1.06
N GLY A 178 13.22 9.84 1.57
CA GLY A 178 13.15 10.18 2.99
C GLY A 178 11.74 10.59 3.46
N VAL A 179 10.83 10.86 2.52
CA VAL A 179 9.45 11.32 2.81
C VAL A 179 9.40 12.54 3.72
N MET A 180 10.43 13.40 3.63
CA MET A 180 10.57 14.57 4.49
C MET A 180 9.78 15.77 3.97
N SER A 181 9.31 16.63 4.87
CA SER A 181 8.76 17.93 4.49
C SER A 181 9.85 18.88 3.97
N ILE A 182 9.48 19.82 3.12
CA ILE A 182 10.42 20.83 2.57
C ILE A 182 11.15 21.57 3.69
N SER A 183 10.44 21.97 4.74
CA SER A 183 11.01 22.67 5.90
C SER A 183 12.11 21.83 6.60
N ARG A 184 11.82 20.54 6.85
CA ARG A 184 12.80 19.63 7.47
C ARG A 184 14.02 19.41 6.60
N ILE A 185 13.86 19.25 5.28
CA ILE A 185 14.96 19.11 4.32
C ILE A 185 15.83 20.37 4.35
N THR A 186 15.19 21.55 4.34
CA THR A 186 15.89 22.85 4.40
C THR A 186 16.73 22.95 5.67
N SER A 187 16.15 22.68 6.83
CA SER A 187 16.85 22.69 8.11
C SER A 187 18.02 21.70 8.13
N GLN A 188 17.78 20.46 7.74
CA GLN A 188 18.80 19.40 7.77
C GLN A 188 19.97 19.69 6.81
N LEU A 189 19.70 20.18 5.59
CA LEU A 189 20.78 20.52 4.65
C LEU A 189 21.59 21.72 5.12
N ASN A 190 20.96 22.73 5.72
CA ASN A 190 21.66 23.86 6.28
C ASN A 190 22.56 23.46 7.48
N ASP A 191 22.05 22.54 8.33
CA ASP A 191 22.81 21.99 9.45
C ASP A 191 24.01 21.18 8.98
N LEU A 192 23.81 20.24 8.03
CA LEU A 192 24.89 19.48 7.40
C LEU A 192 25.96 20.35 6.74
N GLY A 193 25.56 21.51 6.20
CA GLY A 193 26.48 22.50 5.64
C GLY A 193 27.14 23.41 6.67
N GLY A 194 26.98 23.17 7.97
CA GLY A 194 27.52 24.02 9.04
C GLY A 194 27.03 25.48 8.95
N GLY A 195 25.79 25.68 8.47
CA GLY A 195 25.17 27.00 8.28
C GLY A 195 25.67 27.77 7.04
N SER A 196 26.60 27.21 6.25
CA SER A 196 27.16 27.89 5.06
C SER A 196 26.24 27.84 3.83
N LEU A 197 25.33 26.87 3.73
CA LEU A 197 24.46 26.72 2.55
C LEU A 197 23.37 27.78 2.45
N LYS A 198 22.77 28.22 3.56
CA LYS A 198 21.69 29.22 3.62
C LYS A 198 20.53 28.94 2.65
N LEU A 199 20.13 27.68 2.54
CA LEU A 199 18.99 27.26 1.71
C LEU A 199 17.69 27.83 2.27
N SER A 200 16.79 28.29 1.38
CA SER A 200 15.38 28.58 1.70
C SER A 200 14.48 27.40 1.34
N GLU A 201 13.29 27.34 1.94
CA GLU A 201 12.27 26.34 1.55
C GLU A 201 11.87 26.49 0.07
N GLY A 202 11.84 27.72 -0.44
CA GLY A 202 11.57 27.99 -1.85
C GLY A 202 12.64 27.40 -2.78
N SER A 203 13.93 27.45 -2.37
CA SER A 203 15.01 26.82 -3.13
C SER A 203 14.87 25.31 -3.18
N VAL A 204 14.61 24.67 -2.03
CA VAL A 204 14.41 23.20 -1.96
C VAL A 204 13.20 22.75 -2.78
N TYR A 205 12.08 23.48 -2.66
CA TYR A 205 10.90 23.22 -3.51
C TYR A 205 11.23 23.39 -5.01
N GLY A 206 11.99 24.43 -5.35
CA GLY A 206 12.46 24.70 -6.71
C GLY A 206 13.31 23.56 -7.29
N PHE A 207 14.17 22.93 -6.48
CA PHE A 207 14.96 21.76 -6.90
C PHE A 207 14.07 20.56 -7.22
N CYS A 208 13.12 20.24 -6.33
CA CYS A 208 12.16 19.15 -6.56
C CYS A 208 11.31 19.40 -7.81
N ARG A 209 10.81 20.63 -8.00
CA ARG A 209 10.04 21.03 -9.18
C ARG A 209 10.88 20.89 -10.46
N LYS A 210 12.12 21.38 -10.45
CA LYS A 210 13.01 21.32 -11.63
C LYS A 210 13.35 19.86 -11.98
N PHE A 211 13.56 19.01 -10.99
CA PHE A 211 13.74 17.58 -11.21
C PHE A 211 12.52 16.97 -11.88
N ALA A 212 11.33 17.16 -11.32
CA ALA A 212 10.09 16.61 -11.87
C ALA A 212 9.84 17.07 -13.32
N GLN A 213 10.10 18.34 -13.62
CA GLN A 213 9.98 18.87 -15.00
C GLN A 213 10.96 18.21 -15.98
N LYS A 214 12.20 17.94 -15.55
CA LYS A 214 13.17 17.27 -16.41
C LYS A 214 12.84 15.81 -16.68
N GLU A 215 12.18 15.15 -15.73
CA GLU A 215 11.80 13.74 -15.80
C GLU A 215 10.43 13.47 -16.45
N GLU A 216 9.75 14.50 -16.95
CA GLU A 216 8.43 14.31 -17.63
C GLU A 216 8.51 13.37 -18.84
N ARG A 217 9.64 13.36 -19.55
CA ARG A 217 9.87 12.43 -20.65
C ARG A 217 10.03 11.00 -20.16
N ASP A 218 10.80 10.80 -19.11
CA ASP A 218 11.03 9.48 -18.53
C ASP A 218 9.76 8.88 -17.96
N VAL A 219 8.90 9.70 -17.32
CA VAL A 219 7.57 9.26 -16.88
C VAL A 219 6.72 8.76 -18.05
N LYS A 220 6.77 9.41 -19.23
CA LYS A 220 6.08 8.92 -20.42
C LYS A 220 6.66 7.58 -20.90
N CYS A 221 7.97 7.40 -20.84
CA CYS A 221 8.59 6.10 -21.17
C CYS A 221 8.19 5.01 -20.17
N LEU A 222 7.99 5.36 -18.87
CA LEU A 222 7.44 4.41 -17.89
C LEU A 222 5.98 4.03 -18.23
N GLU A 223 5.17 5.01 -18.60
CA GLU A 223 3.79 4.78 -19.06
C GLU A 223 3.76 3.84 -20.29
N GLU A 224 4.56 4.12 -21.32
CA GLU A 224 4.68 3.26 -22.50
C GLU A 224 5.14 1.83 -22.14
N ARG A 225 6.10 1.70 -21.22
CA ARG A 225 6.54 0.39 -20.75
C ARG A 225 5.41 -0.38 -20.05
N LEU A 226 4.58 0.29 -19.25
CA LEU A 226 3.42 -0.31 -18.58
C LEU A 226 2.32 -0.67 -19.58
N LEU A 227 2.08 0.18 -20.58
CA LEU A 227 1.10 -0.09 -21.65
C LEU A 227 1.41 -1.37 -22.43
N ASN A 228 2.69 -1.72 -22.57
CA ASN A 228 3.15 -2.93 -23.24
C ASN A 228 3.18 -4.19 -22.33
N GLN A 229 2.65 -4.10 -21.11
CA GLN A 229 2.58 -5.25 -20.22
C GLN A 229 1.22 -5.93 -20.28
N GLU A 230 1.24 -7.25 -20.18
CA GLU A 230 0.00 -8.04 -20.19
C GLU A 230 -0.75 -7.97 -18.86
N VAL A 231 -0.03 -7.77 -17.74
CA VAL A 231 -0.58 -7.72 -16.39
C VAL A 231 0.03 -6.53 -15.64
N VAL A 232 -0.82 -5.65 -15.11
CA VAL A 232 -0.43 -4.50 -14.29
C VAL A 232 -1.26 -4.48 -13.01
N SER A 233 -0.58 -4.31 -11.87
CA SER A 233 -1.22 -4.14 -10.56
C SER A 233 -1.51 -2.67 -10.29
N THR A 234 -2.64 -2.37 -9.66
CA THR A 234 -3.05 -1.00 -9.31
C THR A 234 -3.82 -0.95 -8.01
N ASP A 235 -3.50 0.02 -7.18
CA ASP A 235 -4.24 0.38 -5.96
C ASP A 235 -4.21 1.90 -5.78
N ALA A 236 -5.02 2.43 -4.87
CA ALA A 236 -5.04 3.85 -4.56
C ALA A 236 -5.15 4.12 -3.06
N THR A 237 -4.41 5.10 -2.60
CA THR A 237 -4.45 5.52 -1.19
C THR A 237 -4.97 6.94 -1.04
N VAL A 238 -5.67 7.17 0.07
CA VAL A 238 -6.15 8.50 0.45
C VAL A 238 -4.97 9.39 0.88
N VAL A 239 -4.98 10.62 0.39
CA VAL A 239 -4.13 11.73 0.81
C VAL A 239 -4.98 12.99 0.98
N THR A 240 -4.43 14.05 1.56
CA THR A 240 -5.11 15.34 1.69
C THR A 240 -4.52 16.33 0.69
N LEU A 241 -5.40 17.01 -0.05
CA LEU A 241 -5.07 18.12 -0.93
C LEU A 241 -5.88 19.34 -0.52
N ASN A 242 -5.19 20.39 -0.07
CA ASN A 242 -5.82 21.64 0.40
C ASN A 242 -6.88 21.45 1.49
N GLY A 243 -6.68 20.48 2.38
CA GLY A 243 -7.63 20.13 3.45
C GLY A 243 -8.73 19.14 3.04
N GLU A 244 -8.90 18.86 1.76
CA GLU A 244 -9.89 17.95 1.22
C GLU A 244 -9.29 16.57 0.91
N GLN A 245 -10.17 15.57 0.81
CA GLN A 245 -9.77 14.23 0.44
C GLN A 245 -9.35 14.15 -1.03
N SER A 246 -8.22 13.54 -1.28
CA SER A 246 -7.66 13.27 -2.60
C SER A 246 -6.99 11.90 -2.59
N PHE A 247 -6.47 11.44 -3.72
CA PHE A 247 -5.90 10.10 -3.84
C PHE A 247 -4.59 10.12 -4.62
N ILE A 248 -3.73 9.16 -4.31
CA ILE A 248 -2.60 8.78 -5.16
C ILE A 248 -2.83 7.32 -5.57
N ARG A 249 -2.84 7.07 -6.86
CA ARG A 249 -2.92 5.75 -7.48
C ARG A 249 -1.56 5.35 -8.03
N ASN A 250 -1.27 4.06 -8.02
CA ASN A 250 -0.11 3.50 -8.68
C ASN A 250 -0.52 2.52 -9.78
N PHE A 251 0.39 2.33 -10.74
CA PHE A 251 0.36 1.26 -11.73
C PHE A 251 1.74 0.58 -11.68
N SER A 252 1.78 -0.71 -11.38
CA SER A 252 2.99 -1.38 -10.94
C SER A 252 3.22 -2.70 -11.65
N ILE A 253 4.47 -2.93 -12.05
CA ILE A 253 5.04 -4.21 -12.43
C ILE A 253 6.33 -4.45 -11.63
N ARG A 254 7.00 -5.57 -11.83
CA ARG A 254 8.18 -5.96 -11.06
C ARG A 254 9.27 -4.90 -11.00
N ASP A 255 9.58 -4.22 -12.13
CA ASP A 255 10.71 -3.31 -12.28
C ASP A 255 10.32 -1.86 -12.57
N THR A 256 9.01 -1.54 -12.60
CA THR A 256 8.51 -0.21 -12.97
C THR A 256 7.27 0.13 -12.17
N VAL A 257 7.16 1.39 -11.76
CA VAL A 257 5.94 1.92 -11.14
C VAL A 257 5.66 3.34 -11.61
N LEU A 258 4.40 3.62 -11.90
CA LEU A 258 3.88 4.94 -12.22
C LEU A 258 2.91 5.37 -11.10
N TYR A 259 3.03 6.61 -10.63
CA TYR A 259 2.08 7.19 -9.66
C TYR A 259 1.32 8.34 -10.29
N GLU A 260 0.01 8.38 -10.03
CA GLU A 260 -0.89 9.43 -10.48
C GLU A 260 -1.69 10.01 -9.32
N GLY A 261 -1.84 11.35 -9.31
CA GLY A 261 -2.68 12.07 -8.36
C GLY A 261 -4.10 12.19 -8.89
N MET A 262 -5.10 11.96 -8.02
CA MET A 262 -6.52 12.02 -8.37
C MET A 262 -7.28 12.79 -7.29
N GLU A 263 -8.29 13.56 -7.68
CA GLU A 263 -9.16 14.25 -6.73
C GLU A 263 -10.19 13.31 -6.12
N GLU A 264 -10.71 12.36 -6.90
CA GLU A 264 -11.73 11.39 -6.49
C GLU A 264 -11.53 10.01 -7.16
N LYS A 265 -12.21 8.97 -6.64
CA LYS A 265 -12.21 7.62 -7.21
C LYS A 265 -13.44 7.35 -8.11
N SER A 266 -13.98 8.38 -8.76
CA SER A 266 -15.10 8.19 -9.67
C SER A 266 -14.64 7.61 -11.01
N LEU A 267 -15.57 6.98 -11.73
CA LEU A 267 -15.31 6.50 -13.10
C LEU A 267 -14.83 7.64 -14.02
N LYS A 268 -15.36 8.86 -13.84
CA LYS A 268 -14.95 10.04 -14.56
C LYS A 268 -13.48 10.37 -14.30
N ALA A 269 -13.07 10.44 -13.03
CA ALA A 269 -11.69 10.77 -12.66
C ALA A 269 -10.70 9.69 -13.12
N LEU A 270 -11.08 8.41 -13.04
CA LEU A 270 -10.28 7.32 -13.62
C LEU A 270 -10.15 7.45 -15.13
N GLY A 271 -11.21 7.86 -15.82
CA GLY A 271 -11.22 8.12 -17.25
C GLY A 271 -10.34 9.30 -17.70
N GLU A 272 -9.86 10.15 -16.80
CA GLU A 272 -8.88 11.20 -17.11
C GLU A 272 -7.43 10.70 -17.09
N ILE A 273 -7.16 9.53 -16.51
CA ILE A 273 -5.81 8.94 -16.44
C ILE A 273 -5.43 8.38 -17.82
N GLU A 274 -4.41 8.96 -18.45
CA GLU A 274 -3.98 8.59 -19.81
C GLU A 274 -3.61 7.11 -19.94
N PHE A 275 -2.94 6.55 -18.95
CA PHE A 275 -2.62 5.13 -18.90
C PHE A 275 -3.89 4.26 -19.01
N LEU A 276 -4.91 4.54 -18.19
CA LEU A 276 -6.14 3.73 -18.18
C LEU A 276 -6.93 3.81 -19.49
N LYS A 277 -6.91 4.97 -20.17
CA LYS A 277 -7.56 5.13 -21.48
C LYS A 277 -7.00 4.20 -22.55
N LYS A 278 -5.72 3.88 -22.46
CA LYS A 278 -4.95 3.16 -23.49
C LYS A 278 -4.66 1.71 -23.13
N TYR A 279 -4.71 1.35 -21.85
CA TYR A 279 -4.31 0.03 -21.40
C TYR A 279 -5.32 -1.05 -21.81
N THR A 280 -4.81 -2.12 -22.44
CA THR A 280 -5.61 -3.23 -22.96
C THR A 280 -5.26 -4.59 -22.33
N GLY A 281 -4.41 -4.60 -21.31
CA GLY A 281 -4.04 -5.82 -20.59
C GLY A 281 -4.96 -6.14 -19.40
N ILE A 282 -4.47 -7.00 -18.51
CA ILE A 282 -5.13 -7.42 -17.28
C ILE A 282 -4.76 -6.48 -16.13
N LEU A 283 -5.77 -5.94 -15.44
CA LEU A 283 -5.59 -5.14 -14.23
C LEU A 283 -5.81 -5.98 -12.97
N ILE A 284 -4.88 -5.89 -12.02
CA ILE A 284 -5.01 -6.50 -10.69
C ILE A 284 -5.38 -5.39 -9.70
N HIS A 285 -6.48 -5.57 -8.97
CA HIS A 285 -6.99 -4.57 -8.02
C HIS A 285 -7.81 -5.17 -6.87
N ASP A 286 -8.20 -4.35 -5.89
CA ASP A 286 -8.91 -4.74 -4.67
C ASP A 286 -10.45 -4.69 -4.78
N HIS A 287 -11.03 -5.06 -5.91
CA HIS A 287 -12.48 -4.96 -6.17
C HIS A 287 -13.01 -3.52 -6.25
N GLU A 288 -12.23 -2.59 -6.78
CA GLU A 288 -12.73 -1.27 -7.13
C GLU A 288 -13.60 -1.39 -8.39
N THR A 289 -14.92 -1.28 -8.23
CA THR A 289 -15.89 -1.58 -9.31
C THR A 289 -15.73 -0.70 -10.54
N ALA A 290 -15.25 0.54 -10.38
CA ALA A 290 -14.98 1.43 -11.48
C ALA A 290 -13.80 0.97 -12.37
N MET A 291 -12.88 0.17 -11.82
CA MET A 291 -11.73 -0.37 -12.58
C MET A 291 -12.14 -1.37 -13.67
N TYR A 292 -13.28 -2.05 -13.51
CA TYR A 292 -13.79 -3.00 -14.52
C TYR A 292 -14.17 -2.36 -15.89
N HIS A 293 -14.16 -1.03 -15.97
CA HIS A 293 -14.38 -0.30 -17.22
C HIS A 293 -13.09 -0.10 -18.04
N PHE A 294 -11.94 -0.49 -17.51
CA PHE A 294 -10.62 -0.31 -18.15
C PHE A 294 -9.92 -1.65 -18.34
N GLY A 295 -8.98 -1.73 -19.28
CA GLY A 295 -8.31 -2.99 -19.62
C GLY A 295 -9.23 -4.00 -20.29
N THR A 296 -8.77 -5.23 -20.49
CA THR A 296 -9.52 -6.33 -21.10
C THR A 296 -9.77 -7.50 -20.17
N GLY A 297 -9.07 -7.56 -19.06
CA GLY A 297 -9.21 -8.59 -18.04
C GLY A 297 -8.94 -8.05 -16.64
N HIS A 298 -9.45 -8.75 -15.62
CA HIS A 298 -9.31 -8.32 -14.23
C HIS A 298 -8.99 -9.51 -13.33
N GLY A 299 -7.96 -9.35 -12.50
CA GLY A 299 -7.70 -10.21 -11.37
C GLY A 299 -8.00 -9.46 -10.08
N GLU A 300 -8.75 -10.08 -9.16
CA GLU A 300 -8.98 -9.50 -7.85
C GLU A 300 -7.90 -9.96 -6.85
N CYS A 301 -7.53 -9.05 -5.94
CA CYS A 301 -6.63 -9.37 -4.83
C CYS A 301 -7.28 -10.37 -3.86
N ASN A 302 -6.88 -11.64 -3.92
CA ASN A 302 -7.44 -12.66 -3.06
C ASN A 302 -7.11 -12.45 -1.57
N VAL A 303 -6.05 -11.71 -1.22
CA VAL A 303 -5.75 -11.38 0.19
C VAL A 303 -6.86 -10.52 0.80
N HIS A 304 -7.42 -9.56 0.06
CA HIS A 304 -8.59 -8.81 0.49
C HIS A 304 -9.82 -9.71 0.64
N LEU A 305 -10.03 -10.62 -0.31
CA LEU A 305 -11.12 -11.59 -0.24
C LEU A 305 -11.00 -12.49 0.99
N LEU A 306 -9.79 -12.99 1.30
CA LEU A 306 -9.55 -13.79 2.51
C LEU A 306 -9.90 -13.03 3.80
N ARG A 307 -9.68 -11.73 3.86
CA ARG A 307 -10.08 -10.88 5.00
C ARG A 307 -11.61 -10.85 5.16
N TYR A 308 -12.35 -10.66 4.06
CA TYR A 308 -13.81 -10.70 4.08
C TYR A 308 -14.37 -12.08 4.46
N LEU A 309 -13.75 -13.15 3.97
CA LEU A 309 -14.13 -14.52 4.36
C LEU A 309 -13.90 -14.79 5.84
N LYS A 310 -12.76 -14.32 6.38
CA LYS A 310 -12.46 -14.39 7.81
C LYS A 310 -13.51 -13.63 8.63
N LYS A 311 -13.82 -12.38 8.24
CA LYS A 311 -14.86 -11.58 8.89
C LYS A 311 -16.19 -12.31 8.91
N ASN A 312 -16.60 -12.89 7.77
CA ASN A 312 -17.83 -13.67 7.69
C ASN A 312 -17.85 -14.84 8.68
N THR A 313 -16.74 -15.60 8.78
CA THR A 313 -16.63 -16.69 9.76
C THR A 313 -16.78 -16.17 11.20
N GLU A 314 -16.17 -15.04 11.53
CA GLU A 314 -16.23 -14.43 12.87
C GLU A 314 -17.64 -13.92 13.21
N GLU A 315 -18.39 -13.42 12.23
CA GLU A 315 -19.73 -12.85 12.43
C GLU A 315 -20.85 -13.89 12.41
N THR A 316 -20.75 -14.90 11.55
CA THR A 316 -21.84 -15.88 11.35
C THR A 316 -21.57 -17.22 12.01
N GLY A 317 -20.30 -17.59 12.23
CA GLY A 317 -19.89 -18.93 12.63
C GLY A 317 -20.08 -19.99 11.53
N ASN A 318 -20.49 -19.61 10.32
CA ASN A 318 -20.70 -20.51 9.19
C ASN A 318 -19.37 -21.09 8.68
N SER A 319 -19.42 -22.33 8.20
CA SER A 319 -18.23 -23.09 7.82
C SER A 319 -17.74 -22.81 6.40
N TRP A 320 -18.64 -22.43 5.51
CA TRP A 320 -18.36 -22.28 4.08
C TRP A 320 -17.25 -21.27 3.77
N SER A 321 -17.21 -20.15 4.51
CA SER A 321 -16.18 -19.10 4.30
C SER A 321 -14.77 -19.57 4.69
N GLY A 322 -14.65 -20.41 5.73
CA GLY A 322 -13.43 -21.13 6.07
C GLY A 322 -12.99 -22.11 4.98
N LYS A 323 -13.95 -22.89 4.43
CA LYS A 323 -13.70 -23.81 3.30
C LYS A 323 -13.23 -23.06 2.05
N MET A 324 -13.88 -21.92 1.70
CA MET A 324 -13.48 -21.06 0.58
C MET A 324 -12.06 -20.52 0.77
N SER A 325 -11.73 -20.05 1.98
CA SER A 325 -10.37 -19.61 2.31
C SER A 325 -9.35 -20.72 2.15
N GLY A 326 -9.67 -21.93 2.61
CA GLY A 326 -8.84 -23.13 2.45
C GLY A 326 -8.63 -23.50 0.98
N LEU A 327 -9.68 -23.47 0.17
CA LEU A 327 -9.62 -23.73 -1.26
C LEU A 327 -8.71 -22.73 -1.99
N LEU A 328 -8.95 -21.43 -1.85
CA LEU A 328 -8.15 -20.38 -2.51
C LEU A 328 -6.66 -20.45 -2.13
N THR A 329 -6.37 -20.64 -0.85
CA THR A 329 -4.99 -20.76 -0.38
C THR A 329 -4.34 -22.08 -0.83
N GLY A 330 -5.10 -23.16 -0.91
CA GLY A 330 -4.65 -24.45 -1.45
C GLY A 330 -4.28 -24.35 -2.92
N ILE A 331 -5.13 -23.75 -3.74
CA ILE A 331 -4.85 -23.49 -5.17
C ILE A 331 -3.59 -22.64 -5.33
N ASN A 332 -3.43 -21.58 -4.52
CA ASN A 332 -2.24 -20.73 -4.59
C ASN A 332 -0.96 -21.48 -4.19
N ARG A 333 -1.03 -22.44 -3.25
CA ARG A 333 0.10 -23.30 -2.90
C ARG A 333 0.46 -24.21 -4.07
N ALA A 334 -0.50 -24.90 -4.64
CA ALA A 334 -0.31 -25.75 -5.81
C ALA A 334 0.28 -24.95 -6.99
N ARG A 335 -0.20 -23.72 -7.22
CA ARG A 335 0.36 -22.82 -8.24
C ARG A 335 1.84 -22.51 -7.98
N LYS A 336 2.23 -22.19 -6.75
CA LYS A 336 3.64 -21.89 -6.41
C LYS A 336 4.53 -23.09 -6.71
N GLU A 337 4.10 -24.28 -6.32
CA GLU A 337 4.82 -25.53 -6.60
C GLU A 337 4.91 -25.81 -8.10
N ALA A 338 3.85 -25.55 -8.86
CA ALA A 338 3.84 -25.68 -10.32
C ALA A 338 4.81 -24.69 -10.99
N VAL A 339 4.84 -23.44 -10.53
CA VAL A 339 5.80 -22.42 -11.00
C VAL A 339 7.25 -22.83 -10.69
N GLU A 340 7.53 -23.40 -9.52
CA GLU A 340 8.85 -23.92 -9.16
C GLU A 340 9.28 -25.07 -10.07
N ARG A 341 8.33 -25.88 -10.58
CA ARG A 341 8.58 -26.92 -11.62
C ARG A 341 8.71 -26.34 -13.03
N GLY A 342 8.55 -25.03 -13.23
CA GLY A 342 8.64 -24.35 -14.52
C GLY A 342 7.34 -24.38 -15.35
N GLU A 343 6.21 -24.75 -14.75
CA GLU A 343 4.90 -24.72 -15.40
C GLU A 343 4.39 -23.28 -15.53
N LYS A 344 3.62 -23.02 -16.59
CA LYS A 344 3.06 -21.68 -16.86
C LYS A 344 1.56 -21.60 -16.59
N ASN A 345 0.86 -22.73 -16.53
CA ASN A 345 -0.57 -22.86 -16.26
C ASN A 345 -0.83 -24.23 -15.65
N PHE A 346 -1.96 -24.39 -14.96
CA PHE A 346 -2.50 -25.72 -14.66
C PHE A 346 -3.09 -26.37 -15.92
N GLN A 347 -3.26 -27.69 -15.88
CA GLN A 347 -3.99 -28.39 -16.92
C GLN A 347 -5.47 -28.01 -16.89
N PRO A 348 -6.17 -27.98 -18.04
CA PRO A 348 -7.58 -27.58 -18.09
C PRO A 348 -8.51 -28.35 -17.15
N GLU A 349 -8.24 -29.65 -16.94
CA GLU A 349 -8.98 -30.50 -16.01
C GLU A 349 -8.82 -30.05 -14.55
N GLU A 350 -7.61 -29.64 -14.14
CA GLU A 350 -7.36 -29.13 -12.79
C GLU A 350 -8.10 -27.82 -12.56
N VAL A 351 -8.04 -26.91 -13.53
CA VAL A 351 -8.77 -25.64 -13.47
C VAL A 351 -10.28 -25.89 -13.37
N ARG A 352 -10.80 -26.83 -14.15
CA ARG A 352 -12.22 -27.21 -14.10
C ARG A 352 -12.60 -27.72 -12.71
N LYS A 353 -11.78 -28.62 -12.13
CA LYS A 353 -11.99 -29.16 -10.78
C LYS A 353 -12.02 -28.03 -9.73
N TYR A 354 -11.07 -27.09 -9.76
CA TYR A 354 -11.06 -25.94 -8.84
C TYR A 354 -12.31 -25.08 -8.99
N LYS A 355 -12.81 -24.86 -10.19
CA LYS A 355 -14.07 -24.13 -10.43
C LYS A 355 -15.29 -24.88 -9.89
N GLU A 356 -15.33 -26.19 -10.05
CA GLU A 356 -16.39 -27.03 -9.52
C GLU A 356 -16.42 -27.02 -7.98
N GLU A 357 -15.26 -27.18 -7.34
CA GLU A 357 -15.11 -27.06 -5.88
C GLU A 357 -15.51 -25.67 -5.37
N TYR A 358 -15.10 -24.60 -6.06
CA TYR A 358 -15.47 -23.23 -5.73
C TYR A 358 -16.99 -23.03 -5.74
N ARG A 359 -17.66 -23.52 -6.79
CA ARG A 359 -19.13 -23.43 -6.92
C ARG A 359 -19.86 -24.30 -5.89
N GLU A 360 -19.29 -25.46 -5.52
CA GLU A 360 -19.85 -26.29 -4.45
C GLU A 360 -19.83 -25.55 -3.12
N VAL A 361 -18.69 -24.96 -2.73
CA VAL A 361 -18.59 -24.19 -1.50
C VAL A 361 -19.57 -22.99 -1.51
N LEU A 362 -19.81 -22.35 -2.66
CA LEU A 362 -20.81 -21.29 -2.77
C LEU A 362 -22.24 -21.81 -2.58
N ARG A 363 -22.55 -23.03 -3.06
CA ARG A 363 -23.87 -23.66 -2.82
C ARG A 363 -24.07 -23.95 -1.35
N GLU A 364 -23.08 -24.54 -0.68
CA GLU A 364 -23.09 -24.75 0.76
C GLU A 364 -23.32 -23.43 1.51
N GLY A 365 -22.57 -22.37 1.15
CA GLY A 365 -22.70 -21.05 1.75
C GLY A 365 -24.11 -20.45 1.62
N ARG A 366 -24.76 -20.63 0.48
CA ARG A 366 -26.16 -20.18 0.31
C ARG A 366 -27.12 -20.95 1.19
N GLU A 367 -26.91 -22.23 1.45
CA GLU A 367 -27.73 -23.03 2.36
C GLU A 367 -27.47 -22.65 3.83
N GLU A 368 -26.19 -22.41 4.21
CA GLU A 368 -25.85 -21.93 5.55
C GLU A 368 -26.42 -20.53 5.81
N ASN A 369 -26.37 -19.61 4.84
CA ASN A 369 -26.93 -18.26 4.94
C ASN A 369 -28.43 -18.25 5.24
N LYS A 370 -29.19 -19.21 4.72
CA LYS A 370 -30.65 -19.31 5.04
C LYS A 370 -30.87 -19.46 6.54
N LYS A 371 -29.94 -20.11 7.26
CA LYS A 371 -30.00 -20.43 8.69
C LYS A 371 -29.36 -19.36 9.57
N THR A 372 -28.68 -18.36 9.00
CA THR A 372 -28.05 -17.27 9.75
C THR A 372 -29.12 -16.45 10.48
N GLU A 373 -29.02 -16.36 11.81
CA GLU A 373 -30.05 -15.80 12.67
C GLU A 373 -30.13 -14.27 12.59
N HIS A 374 -28.99 -13.58 12.67
CA HIS A 374 -28.96 -12.12 12.69
C HIS A 374 -29.12 -11.54 11.29
N LYS A 375 -30.14 -10.70 11.11
CA LYS A 375 -30.48 -10.07 9.82
C LYS A 375 -29.27 -9.34 9.21
N TYR A 376 -28.55 -8.55 9.99
CA TYR A 376 -27.37 -7.82 9.50
C TYR A 376 -26.28 -8.76 8.95
N ALA A 377 -25.88 -9.75 9.74
CA ALA A 377 -24.86 -10.72 9.33
C ALA A 377 -25.30 -11.52 8.10
N LYS A 378 -26.58 -11.91 8.05
CA LYS A 378 -27.21 -12.62 6.91
C LYS A 378 -27.13 -11.81 5.61
N GLU A 379 -27.44 -10.51 5.66
CA GLU A 379 -27.39 -9.65 4.47
C GLU A 379 -25.95 -9.38 4.02
N GLU A 380 -25.00 -9.17 4.94
CA GLU A 380 -23.58 -9.00 4.59
C GLU A 380 -22.98 -10.28 3.99
N GLU A 381 -23.29 -11.43 4.56
CA GLU A 381 -22.94 -12.75 4.01
C GLU A 381 -23.52 -12.96 2.62
N LYS A 382 -24.79 -12.62 2.39
CA LYS A 382 -25.43 -12.69 1.08
C LYS A 382 -24.74 -11.80 0.05
N LYS A 383 -24.32 -10.58 0.43
CA LYS A 383 -23.55 -9.69 -0.44
C LYS A 383 -22.22 -10.34 -0.83
N LEU A 384 -21.52 -10.94 0.13
CA LEU A 384 -20.25 -11.63 -0.11
C LEU A 384 -20.43 -12.84 -1.04
N LEU A 385 -21.44 -13.69 -0.81
CA LEU A 385 -21.78 -14.82 -1.68
C LEU A 385 -22.11 -14.39 -3.11
N ASN A 386 -22.87 -13.28 -3.25
CA ASN A 386 -23.22 -12.74 -4.56
C ASN A 386 -21.97 -12.19 -5.30
N ARG A 387 -21.08 -11.50 -4.57
CA ARG A 387 -19.80 -11.04 -5.12
C ARG A 387 -18.95 -12.22 -5.60
N LEU A 388 -18.78 -13.24 -4.77
CA LEU A 388 -18.00 -14.43 -5.10
C LEU A 388 -18.56 -15.13 -6.35
N GLY A 389 -19.89 -15.27 -6.46
CA GLY A 389 -20.53 -15.87 -7.63
C GLY A 389 -20.39 -15.01 -8.90
N LYS A 390 -20.54 -13.69 -8.78
CA LYS A 390 -20.46 -12.77 -9.92
C LYS A 390 -19.04 -12.67 -10.49
N TYR A 391 -18.03 -12.68 -9.62
CA TYR A 391 -16.63 -12.42 -9.97
C TYR A 391 -15.74 -13.69 -9.86
N GLU A 392 -16.33 -14.90 -9.92
CA GLU A 392 -15.61 -16.18 -9.90
C GLU A 392 -14.41 -16.18 -10.83
N LYS A 393 -14.59 -15.75 -12.09
CA LYS A 393 -13.51 -15.67 -13.08
C LYS A 393 -12.35 -14.80 -12.63
N ASN A 394 -12.65 -13.66 -11.97
CA ASN A 394 -11.65 -12.71 -11.52
C ASN A 394 -10.88 -13.24 -10.30
N HIS A 395 -11.56 -13.93 -9.40
CA HIS A 395 -10.96 -14.56 -8.22
C HIS A 395 -10.06 -15.76 -8.58
N LEU A 396 -10.39 -16.51 -9.62
CA LEU A 396 -9.67 -17.71 -10.06
C LEU A 396 -8.71 -17.46 -11.23
N LEU A 397 -8.59 -16.22 -11.73
CA LEU A 397 -7.74 -15.91 -12.89
C LEU A 397 -6.27 -16.28 -12.66
N PHE A 398 -5.77 -16.18 -11.42
CA PHE A 398 -4.42 -16.58 -11.03
C PHE A 398 -4.16 -18.08 -11.18
N ALA A 399 -5.21 -18.90 -11.20
CA ALA A 399 -5.12 -20.33 -11.46
C ALA A 399 -5.18 -20.66 -12.96
N GLU A 400 -5.83 -19.83 -13.76
CA GLU A 400 -5.89 -19.99 -15.21
C GLU A 400 -4.64 -19.48 -15.92
N ASP A 401 -4.02 -18.43 -15.36
CA ASP A 401 -2.85 -17.75 -15.92
C ASP A 401 -1.85 -17.42 -14.80
N PHE A 402 -0.71 -18.10 -14.78
CA PHE A 402 0.30 -17.90 -13.74
C PHE A 402 1.02 -16.56 -13.79
N ARG A 403 0.85 -15.76 -14.86
CA ARG A 403 1.30 -14.37 -14.92
C ARG A 403 0.50 -13.48 -13.97
N VAL A 404 -0.75 -13.84 -13.69
CA VAL A 404 -1.64 -13.15 -12.75
C VAL A 404 -1.25 -13.51 -11.32
N PRO A 405 -0.89 -12.54 -10.47
CA PRO A 405 -0.58 -12.79 -9.07
C PRO A 405 -1.84 -13.13 -8.26
N PHE A 406 -1.67 -13.87 -7.17
CA PHE A 406 -2.74 -14.16 -6.21
C PHE A 406 -3.16 -12.93 -5.41
N ASP A 407 -2.23 -12.00 -5.21
CA ASP A 407 -2.42 -10.79 -4.39
C ASP A 407 -1.85 -9.54 -5.07
N ASP A 408 -2.25 -8.38 -4.55
CA ASP A 408 -1.76 -7.07 -4.97
C ASP A 408 -0.81 -6.43 -3.93
N ASN A 409 -0.09 -7.23 -3.17
CA ASN A 409 0.84 -6.77 -2.15
C ASN A 409 1.94 -5.82 -2.69
N MET A 410 2.23 -5.88 -3.98
CA MET A 410 3.21 -5.00 -4.63
C MET A 410 2.68 -3.56 -4.64
N SER A 411 1.47 -3.32 -5.16
CA SER A 411 0.84 -1.99 -5.17
C SER A 411 0.62 -1.45 -3.76
N GLU A 412 0.16 -2.29 -2.82
CA GLU A 412 0.01 -1.87 -1.42
C GLU A 412 1.32 -1.36 -0.81
N ARG A 413 2.46 -2.02 -1.10
CA ARG A 413 3.78 -1.59 -0.60
C ARG A 413 4.22 -0.26 -1.20
N ASP A 414 3.97 -0.07 -2.48
CA ASP A 414 4.33 1.16 -3.19
C ASP A 414 3.63 2.38 -2.59
N LEU A 415 2.37 2.23 -2.24
CA LEU A 415 1.57 3.32 -1.67
C LEU A 415 1.94 3.67 -0.23
N ARG A 416 2.77 2.88 0.47
CA ARG A 416 3.19 3.19 1.85
C ARG A 416 3.92 4.52 1.95
N LYS A 417 4.69 4.91 0.94
CA LYS A 417 5.37 6.21 0.94
C LYS A 417 4.37 7.37 0.86
N ALA A 418 3.35 7.26 0.03
CA ALA A 418 2.29 8.25 -0.05
C ALA A 418 1.51 8.36 1.28
N LYS A 419 1.20 7.22 1.93
CA LYS A 419 0.61 7.18 3.28
C LYS A 419 1.52 7.81 4.33
N ASN A 420 2.82 7.54 4.27
CA ASN A 420 3.80 8.14 5.18
C ASN A 420 3.93 9.65 4.94
N ARG A 421 3.88 10.10 3.69
CA ARG A 421 3.86 11.53 3.34
C ARG A 421 2.70 12.24 4.00
N GLN A 422 1.50 11.68 3.94
CA GLN A 422 0.31 12.19 4.60
C GLN A 422 0.54 12.35 6.12
N LYS A 423 1.14 11.36 6.77
CA LYS A 423 1.41 11.38 8.22
C LYS A 423 2.50 12.37 8.61
N MET A 424 3.55 12.52 7.78
CA MET A 424 4.73 13.32 8.10
C MET A 424 4.56 14.81 7.78
N SER A 425 3.78 15.16 6.77
CA SER A 425 3.65 16.52 6.26
C SER A 425 2.21 17.00 6.04
N GLY A 426 1.19 16.24 6.46
CA GLY A 426 -0.21 16.64 6.41
C GLY A 426 -0.81 16.71 5.00
N GLY A 427 -0.15 16.16 3.99
CA GLY A 427 -0.64 16.13 2.61
C GLY A 427 -0.07 17.21 1.70
N PHE A 428 -0.88 17.66 0.76
CA PHE A 428 -0.48 18.63 -0.28
C PHE A 428 -1.32 19.90 -0.20
N ARG A 429 -0.70 21.06 -0.45
CA ARG A 429 -1.41 22.34 -0.49
C ARG A 429 -1.98 22.67 -1.88
N LYS A 430 -1.36 22.12 -2.96
CA LYS A 430 -1.75 22.36 -4.36
C LYS A 430 -1.61 21.07 -5.18
N GLY A 431 -2.45 20.90 -6.19
CA GLY A 431 -2.37 19.76 -7.13
C GLY A 431 -1.02 19.65 -7.85
N SER A 432 -0.39 20.80 -8.17
CA SER A 432 0.97 20.79 -8.73
C SER A 432 2.02 20.16 -7.81
N GLY A 433 1.86 20.31 -6.48
CA GLY A 433 2.74 19.66 -5.50
C GLY A 433 2.50 18.15 -5.42
N GLN A 434 1.25 17.71 -5.52
CA GLN A 434 0.89 16.29 -5.61
C GLN A 434 1.45 15.66 -6.88
N LYS A 435 1.23 16.31 -8.05
CA LYS A 435 1.77 15.85 -9.34
C LYS A 435 3.30 15.74 -9.31
N MET A 436 3.98 16.79 -8.81
CA MET A 436 5.43 16.77 -8.63
C MET A 436 5.90 15.58 -7.79
N TYR A 437 5.21 15.30 -6.69
CA TYR A 437 5.53 14.16 -5.82
C TYR A 437 5.32 12.82 -6.52
N CYS A 438 4.25 12.65 -7.27
CA CYS A 438 3.99 11.45 -8.07
C CYS A 438 5.09 11.20 -9.11
N VAL A 439 5.51 12.24 -9.84
CA VAL A 439 6.64 12.14 -10.80
C VAL A 439 7.92 11.70 -10.09
N ILE A 440 8.29 12.36 -8.98
CA ILE A 440 9.49 12.02 -8.21
C ILE A 440 9.42 10.56 -7.72
N LEU A 441 8.29 10.13 -7.17
CA LEU A 441 8.13 8.74 -6.72
C LEU A 441 8.24 7.74 -7.86
N SER A 442 7.62 8.02 -9.02
CA SER A 442 7.67 7.13 -10.19
C SER A 442 9.12 6.85 -10.61
N ILE A 443 9.93 7.90 -10.66
CA ILE A 443 11.35 7.77 -11.01
C ILE A 443 12.14 7.05 -9.91
N LEU A 444 12.06 7.51 -8.66
CA LEU A 444 12.88 6.95 -7.57
C LEU A 444 12.55 5.49 -7.26
N GLU A 445 11.27 5.13 -7.22
CA GLU A 445 10.87 3.75 -6.96
C GLU A 445 11.23 2.82 -8.13
N THR A 446 11.16 3.31 -9.36
CA THR A 446 11.61 2.55 -10.53
C THR A 446 13.12 2.34 -10.52
N LEU A 447 13.90 3.38 -10.21
CA LEU A 447 15.37 3.25 -10.05
C LEU A 447 15.73 2.19 -9.00
N LYS A 448 15.07 2.22 -7.84
CA LYS A 448 15.27 1.22 -6.78
C LYS A 448 14.96 -0.20 -7.23
N ARG A 449 13.85 -0.39 -7.93
CA ARG A 449 13.44 -1.71 -8.45
C ARG A 449 14.46 -2.28 -9.44
N ARG A 450 15.10 -1.40 -10.19
CA ARG A 450 16.19 -1.74 -11.13
C ARG A 450 17.56 -1.86 -10.48
N GLY A 451 17.67 -1.66 -9.15
CA GLY A 451 18.91 -1.74 -8.40
C GLY A 451 19.90 -0.58 -8.70
N MET A 452 19.38 0.53 -9.23
CA MET A 452 20.20 1.69 -9.60
C MET A 452 20.44 2.61 -8.40
N PRO A 453 21.64 3.19 -8.22
CA PRO A 453 21.96 4.08 -7.11
C PRO A 453 21.23 5.42 -7.26
N LEU A 454 20.35 5.76 -6.28
CA LEU A 454 19.47 6.92 -6.38
C LEU A 454 20.22 8.25 -6.49
N LEU A 455 21.13 8.52 -5.55
CA LEU A 455 21.80 9.82 -5.46
C LEU A 455 22.55 10.15 -6.75
N GLU A 456 23.27 9.18 -7.31
CA GLU A 456 24.05 9.40 -8.53
C GLU A 456 23.15 9.63 -9.75
N ASN A 457 22.07 8.85 -9.90
CA ASN A 457 21.13 9.05 -11.01
C ASN A 457 20.43 10.40 -10.92
N ILE A 458 20.01 10.84 -9.73
CA ILE A 458 19.42 12.18 -9.56
C ILE A 458 20.45 13.28 -9.88
N ARG A 459 21.72 13.11 -9.49
CA ARG A 459 22.81 14.05 -9.84
C ARG A 459 22.97 14.19 -11.34
N THR A 460 22.97 13.07 -12.07
CA THR A 460 23.11 13.04 -13.54
C THR A 460 22.05 13.92 -14.21
N VAL A 461 20.80 13.87 -13.76
CA VAL A 461 19.72 14.75 -14.27
C VAL A 461 20.04 16.24 -14.09
N PHE A 462 20.70 16.61 -13.01
CA PHE A 462 21.09 18.01 -12.79
C PHE A 462 22.38 18.42 -13.52
N ARG A 463 23.33 17.49 -13.71
CA ARG A 463 24.62 17.72 -14.33
C ARG A 463 24.54 17.77 -15.86
N GLU A 464 24.01 16.73 -16.46
CA GLU A 464 24.12 16.47 -17.89
C GLU A 464 22.86 16.72 -18.68
N LYS A 465 21.76 17.01 -17.99
CA LYS A 465 20.41 17.07 -18.59
C LYS A 465 19.96 15.74 -19.19
N THR A 466 20.63 14.65 -18.85
CA THR A 466 20.28 13.29 -19.25
C THR A 466 19.21 12.75 -18.29
N PRO A 467 18.15 12.10 -18.78
CA PRO A 467 17.16 11.45 -17.96
C PRO A 467 17.77 10.39 -17.03
N ALA A 468 17.16 10.20 -15.85
CA ALA A 468 17.66 9.28 -14.82
C ALA A 468 17.57 7.79 -15.22
N LEU A 469 16.63 7.45 -16.10
CA LEU A 469 16.29 6.06 -16.44
C LEU A 469 16.83 5.59 -17.79
N PHE A 470 17.32 6.51 -18.63
CA PHE A 470 17.76 6.21 -20.01
C PHE A 470 19.07 6.92 -20.36
#